data_f3e585fd324a6e2bf6f8393af1a25eab
#
_entry.id   f3e585fd324a6e2bf6f8393af1a25eab
#
_cell.length_a   1.000
_cell.length_b   1.000
_cell.length_c   1.000
_cell.angle_alpha   90.00
_cell.angle_beta   90.00
_cell.angle_gamma   90.00
#
_symmetry.space_group_name_H-M   'P 1'
#
loop_
_entity.id
_entity.type
_entity.pdbx_description
1 polymer ?
#
loop_
_entity_poly.entity_id
_entity_poly.type
_entity_poly.pdbx_seq_one_letter_code
_entity_poly.pdbx_strand_id
1 'polypeptide(L)'
;MDTTNPSQLHHFLSLHCLYKRRRSLLAFLSLSLLLLLAYNGASVFSLQIPFPASFPPENRTGESRNWPSPTKLSSNVMFLTKEENPPSIRETQFPILQKSKNSVIFEPKRSRKQKTVFKFLRSEAGSGRFSTRAKEFFGSNSCKVRFFMTWISSVDSFRDRELFTVESLFRSHPHGCLIIVSNSMDSSRGIEILRPFLDKGFHVNSISPDFDYLLKHTVAESWFNRLRKGNVDPGEVSLGQNLSNLLRLALLYKFGGVYIDTDVILLKSLSKLRNVIGAQTIDLETGNWSRLNNAVMVFDKGHPLLYKFIEEFALTFDGNKWGHNGPYLVSRVVSRVKGRPGFDFDVLSPMAFYPVDWSRISGLFLGPRNETHLKWLSGKLNHIRSQSYAVHLWNRQSRKIDIEQGSIIGHLISDSCVFCNSSASKLSPV
;
A
#
# COMPACT_ATOMS: atom_id res chain seq x y z
N MET A 1 15.37 -77.72 3.80
CA MET A 1 14.84 -77.84 5.17
C MET A 1 15.41 -76.73 6.01
N ASP A 2 14.74 -75.58 5.97
CA ASP A 2 15.14 -74.42 6.80
C ASP A 2 14.25 -74.37 8.02
N THR A 3 14.83 -74.72 9.19
CA THR A 3 14.20 -74.62 10.49
C THR A 3 14.41 -73.23 11.06
N THR A 4 13.46 -72.33 10.82
CA THR A 4 13.45 -71.02 11.49
C THR A 4 13.12 -71.23 13.00
N ASN A 5 14.02 -70.75 13.83
CA ASN A 5 14.03 -70.89 15.28
C ASN A 5 12.87 -70.09 15.92
N PRO A 6 11.94 -70.71 16.70
CA PRO A 6 10.75 -70.06 17.28
C PRO A 6 11.06 -68.88 18.22
N SER A 7 12.26 -68.78 18.79
CA SER A 7 12.67 -67.70 19.68
C SER A 7 12.85 -66.36 18.99
N GLN A 8 13.20 -66.29 17.68
CA GLN A 8 13.37 -65.05 16.95
C GLN A 8 12.00 -64.45 16.57
N LEU A 9 10.98 -65.26 16.32
CA LEU A 9 9.64 -64.79 15.96
C LEU A 9 8.96 -64.06 17.16
N HIS A 10 9.16 -64.60 18.38
CA HIS A 10 8.64 -63.98 19.62
C HIS A 10 9.30 -62.62 19.91
N HIS A 11 10.58 -62.45 19.60
CA HIS A 11 11.30 -61.20 19.82
C HIS A 11 10.85 -60.12 18.83
N PHE A 12 10.59 -60.46 17.56
CA PHE A 12 10.07 -59.55 16.54
C PHE A 12 8.64 -59.08 16.83
N LEU A 13 7.75 -59.98 17.27
CA LEU A 13 6.38 -59.66 17.65
C LEU A 13 6.34 -58.73 18.91
N SER A 14 7.21 -58.98 19.89
CA SER A 14 7.33 -58.13 21.08
C SER A 14 7.81 -56.70 20.74
N LEU A 15 8.81 -56.56 19.87
CA LEU A 15 9.32 -55.25 19.41
C LEU A 15 8.27 -54.47 18.60
N HIS A 16 7.51 -55.17 17.75
CA HIS A 16 6.44 -54.52 16.96
C HIS A 16 5.28 -54.04 17.85
N CYS A 17 4.92 -54.79 18.88
CA CYS A 17 3.91 -54.41 19.86
C CYS A 17 4.34 -53.19 20.69
N LEU A 18 5.60 -53.15 21.13
CA LEU A 18 6.18 -52.01 21.84
C LEU A 18 6.27 -50.74 20.97
N TYR A 19 6.62 -50.89 19.70
CA TYR A 19 6.66 -49.79 18.75
C TYR A 19 5.26 -49.20 18.45
N LYS A 20 4.24 -50.06 18.29
CA LYS A 20 2.85 -49.64 18.11
C LYS A 20 2.30 -48.94 19.36
N ARG A 21 2.66 -49.43 20.57
CA ARG A 21 2.25 -48.81 21.83
C ARG A 21 2.92 -47.45 22.08
N ARG A 22 4.19 -47.26 21.67
CA ARG A 22 4.88 -45.96 21.71
C ARG A 22 4.28 -44.93 20.76
N ARG A 23 3.90 -45.34 19.52
CA ARG A 23 3.22 -44.47 18.58
C ARG A 23 1.87 -44.00 19.10
N SER A 24 1.09 -44.90 19.68
CA SER A 24 -0.20 -44.55 20.28
C SER A 24 -0.06 -43.57 21.44
N LEU A 25 0.92 -43.76 22.31
CA LEU A 25 1.23 -42.86 23.44
C LEU A 25 1.66 -41.46 22.95
N LEU A 26 2.50 -41.36 21.94
CA LEU A 26 2.90 -40.09 21.34
C LEU A 26 1.72 -39.38 20.67
N ALA A 27 0.83 -40.12 19.99
CA ALA A 27 -0.38 -39.54 19.41
C ALA A 27 -1.34 -39.01 20.49
N PHE A 28 -1.51 -39.72 21.61
CA PHE A 28 -2.31 -39.25 22.74
C PHE A 28 -1.71 -38.01 23.40
N LEU A 29 -0.38 -37.97 23.60
CA LEU A 29 0.30 -36.83 24.19
C LEU A 29 0.22 -35.59 23.28
N SER A 30 0.36 -35.74 21.95
CA SER A 30 0.21 -34.62 21.02
C SER A 30 -1.22 -34.10 20.94
N LEU A 31 -2.23 -34.99 20.96
CA LEU A 31 -3.63 -34.60 21.01
C LEU A 31 -3.98 -33.86 22.31
N SER A 32 -3.49 -34.35 23.46
CA SER A 32 -3.67 -33.68 24.76
C SER A 32 -3.02 -32.30 24.80
N LEU A 33 -1.83 -32.16 24.20
CA LEU A 33 -1.14 -30.87 24.10
C LEU A 33 -1.90 -29.88 23.22
N LEU A 34 -2.46 -30.36 22.10
CA LEU A 34 -3.29 -29.53 21.21
C LEU A 34 -4.59 -29.08 21.90
N LEU A 35 -5.22 -29.96 22.68
CA LEU A 35 -6.41 -29.60 23.47
C LEU A 35 -6.09 -28.60 24.59
N LEU A 36 -4.94 -28.74 25.24
CA LEU A 36 -4.46 -27.77 26.24
C LEU A 36 -4.15 -26.41 25.62
N LEU A 37 -3.54 -26.37 24.44
CA LEU A 37 -3.26 -25.13 23.73
C LEU A 37 -4.56 -24.45 23.25
N ALA A 38 -5.53 -25.22 22.77
CA ALA A 38 -6.85 -24.72 22.39
C ALA A 38 -7.63 -24.17 23.60
N TYR A 39 -7.59 -24.86 24.74
CA TYR A 39 -8.23 -24.43 25.99
C TYR A 39 -7.61 -23.14 26.54
N ASN A 40 -6.28 -23.04 26.57
CA ASN A 40 -5.58 -21.82 27.00
C ASN A 40 -5.81 -20.65 26.02
N GLY A 41 -5.88 -20.92 24.72
CA GLY A 41 -6.25 -19.91 23.72
C GLY A 41 -7.66 -19.35 23.94
N ALA A 42 -8.64 -20.21 24.22
CA ALA A 42 -10.01 -19.80 24.51
C ALA A 42 -10.13 -18.98 25.81
N SER A 43 -9.33 -19.30 26.85
CA SER A 43 -9.34 -18.56 28.12
C SER A 43 -8.77 -17.16 28.01
N VAL A 44 -7.79 -16.90 27.13
CA VAL A 44 -7.19 -15.58 26.91
C VAL A 44 -8.18 -14.63 26.23
N PHE A 45 -9.10 -15.14 25.41
CA PHE A 45 -10.14 -14.32 24.77
C PHE A 45 -11.34 -14.00 25.68
N SER A 46 -11.42 -14.61 26.88
CA SER A 46 -12.55 -14.42 27.81
C SER A 46 -12.26 -13.44 28.96
N LEU A 47 -11.08 -12.82 29.00
CA LEU A 47 -10.74 -11.79 29.99
C LEU A 47 -11.37 -10.45 29.59
N GLN A 48 -12.60 -10.17 30.04
CA GLN A 48 -13.19 -8.84 30.06
C GLN A 48 -12.48 -7.99 31.11
N ILE A 49 -11.70 -7.02 30.65
CA ILE A 49 -11.13 -5.97 31.52
C ILE A 49 -12.24 -4.94 31.78
N PRO A 50 -12.67 -4.69 33.03
CA PRO A 50 -13.67 -3.66 33.31
C PRO A 50 -13.07 -2.27 33.10
N PHE A 51 -13.66 -1.47 32.21
CA PHE A 51 -13.37 -0.05 32.07
C PHE A 51 -14.02 0.73 33.22
N PRO A 52 -13.37 1.75 33.81
CA PRO A 52 -13.97 2.58 34.83
C PRO A 52 -15.11 3.42 34.28
N ALA A 53 -16.15 3.56 35.10
CA ALA A 53 -17.41 4.20 34.79
C ALA A 53 -17.25 5.67 34.37
N SER A 54 -18.09 6.06 33.40
CA SER A 54 -18.29 7.40 32.84
C SER A 54 -18.73 8.42 33.87
N PHE A 55 -18.20 9.65 33.78
CA PHE A 55 -18.71 10.83 34.47
C PHE A 55 -20.06 11.29 33.88
N PRO A 56 -20.92 11.96 34.69
CA PRO A 56 -22.23 12.38 34.25
C PRO A 56 -22.18 13.56 33.26
N PRO A 57 -23.24 13.77 32.42
CA PRO A 57 -23.25 14.78 31.38
C PRO A 57 -23.53 16.18 31.94
N GLU A 58 -22.67 17.12 31.57
CA GLU A 58 -22.89 18.56 31.81
C GLU A 58 -23.78 19.14 30.71
N ASN A 59 -24.92 19.71 31.12
CA ASN A 59 -25.87 20.43 30.27
C ASN A 59 -25.21 21.68 29.66
N ARG A 60 -25.11 21.76 28.35
CA ARG A 60 -25.01 23.02 27.61
C ARG A 60 -26.00 23.04 26.45
N THR A 61 -26.95 23.92 26.57
CA THR A 61 -27.85 24.39 25.52
C THR A 61 -27.10 25.17 24.47
N GLY A 62 -27.30 24.84 23.19
CA GLY A 62 -26.72 25.59 22.07
C GLY A 62 -27.00 24.95 20.71
N GLU A 63 -28.01 25.46 20.06
CA GLU A 63 -28.39 25.43 18.64
C GLU A 63 -28.02 24.23 17.74
N SER A 64 -29.09 23.55 17.39
CA SER A 64 -29.23 22.50 16.40
C SER A 64 -28.98 23.03 14.98
N ARG A 65 -27.91 22.60 14.32
CA ARG A 65 -27.85 22.55 12.86
C ARG A 65 -28.26 21.16 12.42
N ASN A 66 -29.43 21.08 11.80
CA ASN A 66 -30.01 19.87 11.24
C ASN A 66 -29.11 19.29 10.11
N TRP A 67 -28.48 18.16 10.39
CA TRP A 67 -28.04 17.24 9.35
C TRP A 67 -29.15 16.19 9.16
N PRO A 68 -29.49 15.84 7.91
CA PRO A 68 -30.49 14.80 7.69
C PRO A 68 -29.97 13.47 8.20
N SER A 69 -30.75 12.82 9.07
CA SER A 69 -30.52 11.44 9.52
C SER A 69 -30.38 10.50 8.32
N PRO A 70 -29.48 9.50 8.38
CA PRO A 70 -29.41 8.51 7.34
C PRO A 70 -30.71 7.71 7.35
N THR A 71 -31.53 7.90 6.32
CA THR A 71 -32.66 7.03 6.00
C THR A 71 -32.18 5.58 5.98
N LYS A 72 -32.89 4.72 6.68
CA LYS A 72 -32.75 3.27 6.64
C LYS A 72 -32.73 2.84 5.18
N LEU A 73 -31.53 2.56 4.64
CA LEU A 73 -31.41 1.93 3.34
C LEU A 73 -31.92 0.49 3.46
N SER A 74 -32.98 0.26 2.73
CA SER A 74 -33.58 -1.04 2.45
C SER A 74 -32.53 -2.08 2.08
N SER A 75 -32.80 -3.31 2.43
CA SER A 75 -32.11 -4.60 2.34
C SER A 75 -31.24 -4.93 1.11
N ASN A 76 -30.89 -4.00 0.25
CA ASN A 76 -30.00 -4.20 -0.90
C ASN A 76 -28.51 -4.06 -0.58
N VAL A 77 -28.14 -3.76 0.69
CA VAL A 77 -26.74 -3.73 1.17
C VAL A 77 -26.19 -5.14 1.39
N MET A 78 -27.03 -6.16 1.28
CA MET A 78 -26.64 -7.58 1.48
C MET A 78 -25.68 -8.15 0.42
N PHE A 79 -25.42 -7.43 -0.68
CA PHE A 79 -24.46 -7.86 -1.72
C PHE A 79 -22.98 -7.61 -1.36
N LEU A 80 -22.68 -6.87 -0.29
CA LEU A 80 -21.31 -6.60 0.14
C LEU A 80 -20.75 -7.62 1.13
N THR A 81 -21.59 -8.46 1.75
CA THR A 81 -21.18 -9.41 2.81
C THR A 81 -21.09 -10.86 2.37
N LYS A 82 -21.53 -11.19 1.14
CA LYS A 82 -21.33 -12.50 0.51
C LYS A 82 -20.75 -12.30 -0.90
N GLU A 83 -19.52 -11.80 -0.99
CA GLU A 83 -18.75 -12.04 -2.19
C GLU A 83 -18.41 -13.53 -2.19
N GLU A 84 -19.12 -14.31 -3.00
CA GLU A 84 -18.68 -15.65 -3.35
C GLU A 84 -17.29 -15.52 -3.97
N ASN A 85 -16.35 -16.27 -3.40
CA ASN A 85 -15.00 -16.35 -3.94
C ASN A 85 -15.08 -16.69 -5.43
N PRO A 86 -14.31 -16.01 -6.31
CA PRO A 86 -14.16 -16.47 -7.67
C PRO A 86 -13.68 -17.94 -7.61
N PRO A 87 -14.11 -18.82 -8.56
CA PRO A 87 -13.76 -20.23 -8.53
C PRO A 87 -12.24 -20.36 -8.36
N SER A 88 -11.83 -21.13 -7.34
CA SER A 88 -10.45 -21.28 -6.90
C SER A 88 -9.55 -21.68 -8.07
N ILE A 89 -8.68 -20.76 -8.48
CA ILE A 89 -7.53 -21.09 -9.33
C ILE A 89 -6.54 -21.79 -8.39
N ARG A 90 -6.22 -23.06 -8.69
CA ARG A 90 -5.23 -23.84 -7.95
C ARG A 90 -3.96 -23.00 -7.77
N GLU A 91 -3.65 -22.67 -6.52
CA GLU A 91 -2.36 -22.12 -6.14
C GLU A 91 -1.28 -23.18 -6.44
N THR A 92 -0.43 -22.91 -7.42
CA THR A 92 0.86 -23.59 -7.55
C THR A 92 1.73 -23.12 -6.39
N GLN A 93 1.93 -24.01 -5.43
CA GLN A 93 2.84 -23.83 -4.30
C GLN A 93 4.24 -23.53 -4.81
N PHE A 94 4.77 -22.35 -4.49
CA PHE A 94 6.19 -22.07 -4.63
C PHE A 94 6.94 -22.78 -3.51
N PRO A 95 8.07 -23.48 -3.79
CA PRO A 95 8.82 -24.20 -2.78
C PRO A 95 9.44 -23.22 -1.77
N ILE A 96 9.15 -23.46 -0.49
CA ILE A 96 9.78 -22.80 0.64
C ILE A 96 11.21 -23.35 0.72
N LEU A 97 12.20 -22.52 0.43
CA LEU A 97 13.62 -22.81 0.68
C LEU A 97 13.87 -22.86 2.19
N GLN A 98 14.01 -24.10 2.71
CA GLN A 98 14.52 -24.33 4.07
C GLN A 98 15.97 -23.83 4.18
N LYS A 99 16.20 -22.85 5.05
CA LYS A 99 17.55 -22.42 5.43
C LYS A 99 18.15 -23.44 6.40
N SER A 100 19.18 -24.15 5.94
CA SER A 100 20.10 -24.90 6.79
C SER A 100 20.88 -23.93 7.70
N LYS A 101 20.85 -24.23 9.02
CA LYS A 101 21.69 -23.55 10.01
C LYS A 101 23.10 -24.14 9.97
N ASN A 102 24.04 -23.41 9.37
CA ASN A 102 25.46 -23.57 9.70
C ASN A 102 26.01 -22.20 10.06
N SER A 103 26.34 -22.05 11.34
CA SER A 103 26.98 -20.88 11.91
C SER A 103 28.46 -20.84 11.49
N VAL A 104 28.80 -19.94 10.57
CA VAL A 104 30.17 -19.51 10.34
C VAL A 104 30.19 -18.01 10.61
N ILE A 105 31.02 -17.60 11.57
CA ILE A 105 31.28 -16.21 11.91
C ILE A 105 32.01 -15.59 10.71
N PHE A 106 31.30 -14.72 9.97
CA PHE A 106 31.90 -13.90 8.92
C PHE A 106 31.84 -12.43 9.33
N GLU A 107 33.01 -11.79 9.34
CA GLU A 107 33.11 -10.33 9.36
C GLU A 107 32.31 -9.72 8.20
N PRO A 108 31.59 -8.61 8.40
CA PRO A 108 30.70 -8.07 7.38
C PRO A 108 31.53 -7.40 6.26
N LYS A 109 31.82 -8.11 5.18
CA LYS A 109 32.20 -7.46 3.93
C LYS A 109 31.06 -6.55 3.48
N ARG A 110 31.25 -5.23 3.55
CA ARG A 110 30.31 -4.22 3.01
C ARG A 110 29.91 -4.59 1.59
N SER A 111 28.68 -5.01 1.41
CA SER A 111 28.18 -5.54 0.16
C SER A 111 28.14 -4.45 -0.93
N ARG A 112 28.34 -4.85 -2.19
CA ARG A 112 28.25 -4.00 -3.37
C ARG A 112 26.91 -3.24 -3.46
N LYS A 113 25.82 -3.78 -2.87
CA LYS A 113 24.50 -3.16 -2.74
C LYS A 113 24.51 -1.88 -1.87
N GLN A 114 25.31 -1.82 -0.79
CA GLN A 114 25.42 -0.61 0.04
C GLN A 114 26.04 0.57 -0.72
N LYS A 115 27.04 0.32 -1.59
CA LYS A 115 27.68 1.40 -2.38
C LYS A 115 26.71 2.07 -3.36
N THR A 116 25.79 1.31 -3.98
CA THR A 116 24.78 1.83 -4.92
C THR A 116 23.72 2.66 -4.20
N VAL A 117 23.31 2.23 -2.99
CA VAL A 117 22.36 2.95 -2.13
C VAL A 117 22.91 4.31 -1.72
N PHE A 118 24.18 4.39 -1.32
CA PHE A 118 24.82 5.66 -0.93
C PHE A 118 24.98 6.63 -2.10
N LYS A 119 25.11 6.13 -3.35
CA LYS A 119 25.15 7.00 -4.54
C LYS A 119 23.80 7.72 -4.76
N PHE A 120 22.68 7.03 -4.49
CA PHE A 120 21.34 7.59 -4.56
C PHE A 120 21.10 8.69 -3.49
N LEU A 121 21.69 8.55 -2.30
CA LEU A 121 21.53 9.49 -1.18
C LEU A 121 22.44 10.72 -1.28
N ARG A 122 23.44 10.73 -2.19
CA ARG A 122 24.23 11.91 -2.45
C ARG A 122 23.41 12.87 -3.29
N SER A 123 23.01 13.98 -2.73
CA SER A 123 22.60 15.15 -3.49
C SER A 123 23.78 15.54 -4.37
N GLU A 124 23.71 15.30 -5.68
CA GLU A 124 24.67 15.91 -6.59
C GLU A 124 24.53 17.42 -6.44
N ALA A 125 25.65 18.11 -6.24
CA ALA A 125 25.83 19.51 -5.92
C ALA A 125 24.71 20.43 -6.47
N GLY A 126 23.73 20.77 -5.62
CA GLY A 126 22.58 21.58 -5.99
C GLY A 126 21.54 21.68 -4.88
N SER A 127 21.98 21.69 -3.61
CA SER A 127 21.15 22.11 -2.47
C SER A 127 20.45 23.42 -2.83
N GLY A 128 19.11 23.42 -2.82
CA GLY A 128 18.30 24.55 -3.27
C GLY A 128 17.66 24.37 -4.66
N ARG A 129 18.17 23.50 -5.53
CA ARG A 129 17.58 23.30 -6.88
C ARG A 129 16.18 22.70 -6.84
N PHE A 130 15.89 21.74 -5.94
CA PHE A 130 14.56 21.16 -5.81
C PHE A 130 13.54 22.24 -5.41
N SER A 131 13.83 22.99 -4.37
CA SER A 131 12.94 24.06 -3.87
C SER A 131 12.67 25.13 -4.92
N THR A 132 13.71 25.59 -5.61
CA THR A 132 13.61 26.61 -6.67
C THR A 132 12.81 26.06 -7.86
N ARG A 133 13.19 24.92 -8.40
CA ARG A 133 12.49 24.30 -9.55
C ARG A 133 11.03 23.98 -9.24
N ALA A 134 10.72 23.47 -8.04
CA ALA A 134 9.35 23.19 -7.63
C ALA A 134 8.52 24.47 -7.47
N LYS A 135 9.10 25.55 -6.91
CA LYS A 135 8.41 26.85 -6.78
C LYS A 135 8.18 27.49 -8.15
N GLU A 136 9.17 27.49 -9.02
CA GLU A 136 9.06 27.99 -10.39
C GLU A 136 8.00 27.21 -11.17
N PHE A 137 8.04 25.87 -11.12
CA PHE A 137 7.08 25.01 -11.80
C PHE A 137 5.63 25.27 -11.33
N PHE A 138 5.39 25.37 -10.03
CA PHE A 138 4.06 25.68 -9.51
C PHE A 138 3.66 27.16 -9.63
N GLY A 139 4.63 28.06 -9.72
CA GLY A 139 4.40 29.51 -9.87
C GLY A 139 4.13 29.93 -11.31
N SER A 140 4.82 29.32 -12.28
CA SER A 140 4.67 29.60 -13.71
C SER A 140 3.42 28.99 -14.33
N ASN A 141 2.84 27.97 -13.68
CA ASN A 141 1.67 27.25 -14.18
C ASN A 141 0.45 27.58 -13.31
N SER A 142 -0.71 27.73 -13.94
CA SER A 142 -2.00 27.95 -13.26
C SER A 142 -2.51 26.66 -12.60
N CYS A 143 -1.72 26.12 -11.66
CA CYS A 143 -1.99 24.84 -11.01
C CYS A 143 -3.23 24.90 -10.12
N LYS A 144 -4.33 24.32 -10.53
CA LYS A 144 -5.53 24.17 -9.67
C LYS A 144 -5.32 23.16 -8.55
N VAL A 145 -4.56 22.09 -8.82
CA VAL A 145 -4.20 21.05 -7.84
C VAL A 145 -2.72 20.67 -8.08
N ARG A 146 -1.97 20.56 -6.98
CA ARG A 146 -0.57 20.14 -6.99
C ARG A 146 -0.49 18.65 -6.70
N PHE A 147 0.14 17.88 -7.60
CA PHE A 147 0.33 16.46 -7.45
C PHE A 147 1.80 16.12 -7.29
N PHE A 148 2.05 15.10 -6.47
CA PHE A 148 3.36 14.49 -6.29
C PHE A 148 3.27 12.98 -6.49
N MET A 149 4.26 12.43 -7.15
CA MET A 149 4.61 11.01 -7.22
C MET A 149 6.06 10.83 -6.86
N THR A 150 6.46 9.66 -6.39
CA THR A 150 7.86 9.29 -6.21
C THR A 150 8.22 8.12 -7.10
N TRP A 151 9.35 8.19 -7.79
CA TRP A 151 9.88 7.09 -8.59
C TRP A 151 11.34 6.85 -8.26
N ILE A 152 11.60 5.81 -7.44
CA ILE A 152 12.95 5.46 -6.96
C ILE A 152 13.42 4.15 -7.60
N SER A 153 13.25 4.05 -8.90
CA SER A 153 13.63 2.91 -9.73
C SER A 153 14.33 3.41 -10.99
N SER A 154 14.82 2.50 -11.84
CA SER A 154 15.37 2.86 -13.16
C SER A 154 14.32 3.56 -14.01
N VAL A 155 14.74 4.52 -14.82
CA VAL A 155 13.90 5.19 -15.82
C VAL A 155 13.25 4.20 -16.79
N ASP A 156 13.99 3.15 -17.19
CA ASP A 156 13.49 2.13 -18.13
C ASP A 156 12.37 1.25 -17.55
N SER A 157 12.18 1.28 -16.25
CA SER A 157 11.08 0.57 -15.59
C SER A 157 9.82 1.42 -15.40
N PHE A 158 9.85 2.71 -15.77
CA PHE A 158 8.68 3.59 -15.86
C PHE A 158 8.00 3.35 -17.21
N ARG A 159 6.96 2.51 -17.21
CA ARG A 159 6.32 1.98 -18.42
C ARG A 159 4.82 2.23 -18.44
N ASP A 160 4.10 1.47 -19.23
CA ASP A 160 2.68 1.65 -19.51
C ASP A 160 1.82 1.79 -18.26
N ARG A 161 2.06 1.00 -17.21
CA ARG A 161 1.27 1.08 -15.96
C ARG A 161 1.45 2.39 -15.22
N GLU A 162 2.69 2.86 -15.14
CA GLU A 162 3.01 4.15 -14.56
C GLU A 162 2.46 5.30 -15.45
N LEU A 163 2.53 5.14 -16.77
CA LEU A 163 1.96 6.09 -17.73
C LEU A 163 0.44 6.14 -17.63
N PHE A 164 -0.27 5.01 -17.47
CA PHE A 164 -1.72 5.00 -17.23
C PHE A 164 -2.12 5.78 -15.98
N THR A 165 -1.30 5.73 -14.92
CA THR A 165 -1.53 6.57 -13.74
C THR A 165 -1.44 8.05 -14.10
N VAL A 166 -0.43 8.47 -14.87
CA VAL A 166 -0.26 9.86 -15.32
C VAL A 166 -1.39 10.28 -16.25
N GLU A 167 -1.81 9.42 -17.19
CA GLU A 167 -2.96 9.69 -18.08
C GLU A 167 -4.23 9.91 -17.27
N SER A 168 -4.53 9.02 -16.32
CA SER A 168 -5.72 9.10 -15.47
C SER A 168 -5.74 10.38 -14.62
N LEU A 169 -4.54 10.83 -14.18
CA LEU A 169 -4.39 12.08 -13.47
C LEU A 169 -4.80 13.26 -14.34
N PHE A 170 -4.26 13.37 -15.56
CA PHE A 170 -4.56 14.49 -16.43
C PHE A 170 -5.96 14.41 -17.05
N ARG A 171 -6.52 13.21 -17.21
CA ARG A 171 -7.91 13.03 -17.60
C ARG A 171 -8.87 13.59 -16.54
N SER A 172 -8.60 13.32 -15.26
CA SER A 172 -9.45 13.79 -14.15
C SER A 172 -9.11 15.20 -13.68
N HIS A 173 -7.90 15.70 -13.96
CA HIS A 173 -7.38 17.01 -13.56
C HIS A 173 -6.60 17.68 -14.71
N PRO A 174 -7.26 18.17 -15.77
CA PRO A 174 -6.57 18.76 -16.93
C PRO A 174 -5.67 19.96 -16.59
N HIS A 175 -5.99 20.68 -15.50
CA HIS A 175 -5.23 21.82 -15.00
C HIS A 175 -4.45 21.46 -13.73
N GLY A 176 -4.20 20.19 -13.48
CA GLY A 176 -3.32 19.73 -12.40
C GLY A 176 -1.85 19.89 -12.80
N CYS A 177 -0.98 20.08 -11.82
CA CYS A 177 0.46 20.10 -12.03
C CYS A 177 1.08 18.93 -11.29
N LEU A 178 1.84 18.09 -11.98
CA LEU A 178 2.48 16.90 -11.45
C LEU A 178 3.99 17.07 -11.34
N ILE A 179 4.56 16.85 -10.15
CA ILE A 179 6.00 16.65 -9.97
C ILE A 179 6.25 15.19 -9.66
N ILE A 180 7.03 14.52 -10.51
CA ILE A 180 7.57 13.18 -10.26
C ILE A 180 8.94 13.35 -9.59
N VAL A 181 9.02 13.02 -8.30
CA VAL A 181 10.26 13.13 -7.53
C VAL A 181 11.12 11.90 -7.78
N SER A 182 12.17 12.07 -8.56
CA SER A 182 12.98 10.96 -9.08
C SER A 182 14.33 11.44 -9.60
N ASN A 183 15.42 10.76 -9.23
CA ASN A 183 16.72 11.00 -9.83
C ASN A 183 16.81 10.43 -11.24
N SER A 184 16.19 9.29 -11.51
CA SER A 184 16.27 8.63 -12.81
C SER A 184 15.40 9.29 -13.87
N MET A 185 14.23 9.80 -13.47
CA MET A 185 13.32 10.52 -14.37
C MET A 185 13.73 11.99 -14.59
N ASP A 186 14.55 12.59 -13.71
CA ASP A 186 15.15 13.92 -13.88
C ASP A 186 16.34 13.83 -14.84
N SER A 187 16.08 13.46 -16.09
CA SER A 187 17.06 13.15 -17.13
C SER A 187 16.46 13.36 -18.51
N SER A 188 17.30 13.45 -19.56
CA SER A 188 16.83 13.53 -20.96
C SER A 188 15.88 12.37 -21.29
N ARG A 189 16.18 11.15 -20.84
CA ARG A 189 15.34 9.99 -21.07
C ARG A 189 13.99 10.10 -20.37
N GLY A 190 13.96 10.63 -19.13
CA GLY A 190 12.70 10.90 -18.42
C GLY A 190 11.85 11.97 -19.13
N ILE A 191 12.47 13.01 -19.65
CA ILE A 191 11.79 14.04 -20.47
C ILE A 191 11.20 13.42 -21.73
N GLU A 192 11.91 12.54 -22.43
CA GLU A 192 11.39 11.82 -23.60
C GLU A 192 10.12 11.00 -23.26
N ILE A 193 10.13 10.29 -22.15
CA ILE A 193 8.98 9.51 -21.68
C ILE A 193 7.77 10.42 -21.38
N LEU A 194 8.02 11.60 -20.82
CA LEU A 194 6.96 12.56 -20.47
C LEU A 194 6.57 13.50 -21.61
N ARG A 195 7.34 13.52 -22.71
CA ARG A 195 7.12 14.41 -23.87
C ARG A 195 5.68 14.37 -24.41
N PRO A 196 5.03 13.19 -24.58
CA PRO A 196 3.65 13.18 -25.09
C PRO A 196 2.67 14.01 -24.24
N PHE A 197 2.88 14.07 -22.91
CA PHE A 197 2.07 14.89 -22.02
C PHE A 197 2.39 16.37 -22.17
N LEU A 198 3.67 16.70 -22.28
CA LEU A 198 4.14 18.09 -22.48
C LEU A 198 3.63 18.66 -23.81
N ASP A 199 3.68 17.87 -24.87
CA ASP A 199 3.22 18.27 -26.21
C ASP A 199 1.70 18.50 -26.26
N LYS A 200 0.93 17.87 -25.36
CA LYS A 200 -0.50 18.16 -25.16
C LYS A 200 -0.78 19.33 -24.22
N GLY A 201 0.26 19.97 -23.69
CA GLY A 201 0.13 21.13 -22.80
C GLY A 201 -0.15 20.76 -21.34
N PHE A 202 0.03 19.50 -20.93
CA PHE A 202 -0.08 19.12 -19.53
C PHE A 202 1.15 19.55 -18.73
N HIS A 203 0.92 19.94 -17.49
CA HIS A 203 1.99 20.42 -16.60
C HIS A 203 2.57 19.27 -15.79
N VAL A 204 3.61 18.64 -16.32
CA VAL A 204 4.38 17.58 -15.66
C VAL A 204 5.86 17.90 -15.68
N ASN A 205 6.56 17.64 -14.58
CA ASN A 205 8.00 17.76 -14.48
C ASN A 205 8.58 16.64 -13.61
N SER A 206 9.83 16.28 -13.85
CA SER A 206 10.61 15.40 -13.00
C SER A 206 11.69 16.17 -12.30
N ILE A 207 11.82 16.00 -10.97
CA ILE A 207 12.81 16.72 -10.17
C ILE A 207 13.48 15.73 -9.20
N SER A 208 14.81 15.73 -9.19
CA SER A 208 15.59 14.96 -8.22
C SER A 208 15.31 15.38 -6.78
N PRO A 209 15.11 14.43 -5.84
CA PRO A 209 14.81 14.78 -4.46
C PRO A 209 15.99 15.49 -3.77
N ASP A 210 15.71 16.55 -3.05
CA ASP A 210 16.63 17.21 -2.13
C ASP A 210 16.21 16.87 -0.70
N PHE A 211 16.78 15.81 -0.14
CA PHE A 211 16.45 15.35 1.20
C PHE A 211 16.83 16.39 2.28
N ASP A 212 17.93 17.13 2.09
CA ASP A 212 18.37 18.13 3.05
C ASP A 212 17.33 19.27 3.14
N TYR A 213 16.77 19.69 2.01
CA TYR A 213 15.68 20.66 2.00
C TYR A 213 14.35 20.06 2.51
N LEU A 214 13.97 18.89 2.02
CA LEU A 214 12.66 18.31 2.32
C LEU A 214 12.52 17.92 3.80
N LEU A 215 13.58 17.44 4.43
CA LEU A 215 13.58 17.00 5.82
C LEU A 215 14.01 18.09 6.81
N LYS A 216 14.50 19.23 6.32
CA LYS A 216 14.96 20.36 7.15
C LYS A 216 13.88 20.80 8.14
N HIS A 217 14.28 20.99 9.39
CA HIS A 217 13.40 21.35 10.52
C HIS A 217 12.36 20.29 10.88
N THR A 218 12.65 19.01 10.59
CA THR A 218 11.87 17.86 11.06
C THR A 218 12.77 16.88 11.81
N VAL A 219 12.18 16.00 12.61
CA VAL A 219 12.93 14.94 13.33
C VAL A 219 13.64 13.98 12.34
N ALA A 220 13.08 13.83 11.13
CA ALA A 220 13.67 12.99 10.10
C ALA A 220 15.00 13.51 9.52
N GLU A 221 15.34 14.81 9.70
CA GLU A 221 16.64 15.37 9.32
C GLU A 221 17.79 14.65 10.06
N SER A 222 17.67 14.51 11.37
CA SER A 222 18.66 13.78 12.19
C SER A 222 18.73 12.30 11.83
N TRP A 223 17.57 11.65 11.61
CA TRP A 223 17.48 10.27 11.17
C TRP A 223 18.19 10.05 9.83
N PHE A 224 17.93 10.91 8.85
CA PHE A 224 18.54 10.84 7.52
C PHE A 224 20.05 11.06 7.56
N ASN A 225 20.54 11.99 8.40
CA ASN A 225 21.97 12.23 8.61
C ASN A 225 22.66 10.99 9.21
N ARG A 226 22.02 10.29 10.15
CA ARG A 226 22.51 9.01 10.69
C ARG A 226 22.51 7.93 9.62
N LEU A 227 21.48 7.85 8.79
CA LEU A 227 21.40 6.89 7.68
C LEU A 227 22.56 7.11 6.69
N ARG A 228 22.83 8.35 6.29
CA ARG A 228 23.96 8.70 5.39
C ARG A 228 25.32 8.30 5.97
N LYS A 229 25.48 8.40 7.28
CA LYS A 229 26.71 8.00 8.01
C LYS A 229 26.80 6.47 8.19
N GLY A 230 25.79 5.71 7.83
CA GLY A 230 25.72 4.26 8.05
C GLY A 230 25.35 3.86 9.47
N ASN A 231 24.83 4.77 10.28
CA ASN A 231 24.44 4.55 11.68
C ASN A 231 22.95 4.17 11.83
N VAL A 232 22.28 3.84 10.73
CA VAL A 232 20.93 3.28 10.68
C VAL A 232 20.96 2.06 9.78
N ASP A 233 20.46 0.93 10.27
CA ASP A 233 20.29 -0.26 9.46
C ASP A 233 19.16 -0.03 8.43
N PRO A 234 19.44 -0.07 7.11
CA PRO A 234 18.40 0.09 6.10
C PRO A 234 17.43 -1.10 6.06
N GLY A 235 17.81 -2.26 6.61
CA GLY A 235 17.04 -3.49 6.64
C GLY A 235 16.96 -4.24 5.32
N GLU A 236 16.07 -5.24 5.26
CA GLU A 236 15.86 -6.11 4.09
C GLU A 236 14.85 -5.52 3.08
N VAL A 237 13.91 -4.70 3.53
CA VAL A 237 12.99 -3.98 2.65
C VAL A 237 13.77 -2.93 1.89
N SER A 238 13.53 -2.83 0.57
CA SER A 238 14.21 -1.84 -0.27
C SER A 238 14.23 -0.46 0.38
N LEU A 239 15.41 0.12 0.54
CA LEU A 239 15.55 1.49 1.07
C LEU A 239 14.80 2.50 0.20
N GLY A 240 14.76 2.28 -1.13
CA GLY A 240 13.96 3.12 -2.04
C GLY A 240 12.48 3.12 -1.67
N GLN A 241 11.91 1.97 -1.32
CA GLN A 241 10.53 1.86 -0.85
C GLN A 241 10.31 2.65 0.44
N ASN A 242 11.24 2.53 1.40
CA ASN A 242 11.16 3.24 2.68
C ASN A 242 11.33 4.76 2.48
N LEU A 243 12.26 5.18 1.61
CA LEU A 243 12.45 6.60 1.28
C LEU A 243 11.25 7.18 0.53
N SER A 244 10.59 6.41 -0.35
CA SER A 244 9.33 6.82 -0.97
C SER A 244 8.25 7.09 0.10
N ASN A 245 8.12 6.25 1.13
CA ASN A 245 7.20 6.49 2.24
C ASN A 245 7.52 7.78 3.02
N LEU A 246 8.79 8.12 3.21
CA LEU A 246 9.17 9.38 3.86
C LEU A 246 8.98 10.60 2.95
N LEU A 247 9.36 10.48 1.67
CA LEU A 247 9.27 11.58 0.71
C LEU A 247 7.83 12.07 0.52
N ARG A 248 6.85 11.17 0.38
CA ARG A 248 5.43 11.57 0.24
C ARG A 248 4.95 12.44 1.40
N LEU A 249 5.36 12.11 2.62
CA LEU A 249 5.01 12.86 3.83
C LEU A 249 5.69 14.23 3.83
N ALA A 250 6.99 14.26 3.51
CA ALA A 250 7.78 15.50 3.48
C ALA A 250 7.31 16.45 2.36
N LEU A 251 6.98 15.92 1.17
CA LEU A 251 6.46 16.70 0.05
C LEU A 251 5.13 17.37 0.42
N LEU A 252 4.18 16.61 0.94
CA LEU A 252 2.90 17.15 1.38
C LEU A 252 3.07 18.13 2.54
N TYR A 253 3.98 17.87 3.49
CA TYR A 253 4.24 18.78 4.59
C TYR A 253 4.82 20.12 4.10
N LYS A 254 5.76 20.10 3.12
CA LYS A 254 6.41 21.30 2.59
C LYS A 254 5.55 22.10 1.62
N PHE A 255 4.73 21.44 0.81
CA PHE A 255 4.03 22.07 -0.31
C PHE A 255 2.50 21.99 -0.20
N GLY A 256 1.96 21.03 0.52
CA GLY A 256 0.54 20.64 0.44
C GLY A 256 0.18 20.04 -0.92
N GLY A 257 -1.07 19.62 -1.06
CA GLY A 257 -1.59 19.06 -2.31
C GLY A 257 -1.91 17.57 -2.20
N VAL A 258 -1.72 16.85 -3.28
CA VAL A 258 -2.07 15.43 -3.43
C VAL A 258 -0.82 14.60 -3.69
N TYR A 259 -0.63 13.55 -2.93
CA TYR A 259 0.32 12.49 -3.26
C TYR A 259 -0.45 11.27 -3.78
N ILE A 260 0.04 10.68 -4.87
CA ILE A 260 -0.44 9.39 -5.38
C ILE A 260 0.75 8.48 -5.71
N ASP A 261 0.60 7.17 -5.45
CA ASP A 261 1.55 6.18 -5.93
C ASP A 261 1.43 6.00 -7.44
N THR A 262 2.49 5.51 -8.09
CA THR A 262 2.57 5.33 -9.54
C THR A 262 1.75 4.16 -10.08
N ASP A 263 0.94 3.53 -9.25
CA ASP A 263 0.02 2.45 -9.56
C ASP A 263 -1.42 2.75 -9.09
N VAL A 264 -1.81 4.02 -9.17
CA VAL A 264 -3.17 4.50 -8.82
C VAL A 264 -3.84 5.08 -10.04
N ILE A 265 -4.95 4.49 -10.49
CA ILE A 265 -5.80 5.06 -11.54
C ILE A 265 -6.80 6.02 -10.91
N LEU A 266 -6.77 7.29 -11.29
CA LEU A 266 -7.74 8.29 -10.86
C LEU A 266 -8.99 8.24 -11.75
N LEU A 267 -10.16 8.18 -11.12
CA LEU A 267 -11.46 8.11 -11.79
C LEU A 267 -12.24 9.42 -11.73
N LYS A 268 -12.02 10.18 -10.65
CA LYS A 268 -12.73 11.44 -10.38
C LYS A 268 -11.78 12.50 -9.86
N SER A 269 -12.18 13.75 -9.96
CA SER A 269 -11.41 14.86 -9.42
C SER A 269 -11.33 14.81 -7.88
N LEU A 270 -10.10 14.99 -7.37
CA LEU A 270 -9.79 15.09 -5.94
C LEU A 270 -9.84 16.54 -5.43
N SER A 271 -10.15 17.51 -6.30
CA SER A 271 -10.05 18.95 -5.97
C SER A 271 -10.96 19.42 -4.84
N LYS A 272 -12.01 18.65 -4.51
CA LYS A 272 -12.92 18.92 -3.39
C LYS A 272 -12.50 18.25 -2.09
N LEU A 273 -11.50 17.36 -2.13
CA LEU A 273 -10.99 16.68 -0.94
C LEU A 273 -9.96 17.56 -0.25
N ARG A 274 -10.00 17.58 1.08
CA ARG A 274 -9.06 18.34 1.91
C ARG A 274 -8.72 17.55 3.16
N ASN A 275 -7.44 17.40 3.47
CA ASN A 275 -6.94 16.70 4.65
C ASN A 275 -7.54 15.30 4.80
N VAL A 276 -7.40 14.45 3.77
CA VAL A 276 -7.97 13.10 3.77
C VAL A 276 -6.91 12.03 3.57
N ILE A 277 -7.17 10.88 4.19
CA ILE A 277 -6.46 9.62 3.97
C ILE A 277 -7.47 8.49 3.79
N GLY A 278 -7.18 7.50 2.96
CA GLY A 278 -8.08 6.38 2.71
C GLY A 278 -7.87 5.21 3.67
N ALA A 279 -8.95 4.62 4.16
CA ALA A 279 -8.91 3.31 4.77
C ALA A 279 -8.59 2.25 3.70
N GLN A 280 -7.70 1.31 4.03
CA GLN A 280 -7.47 0.13 3.21
C GLN A 280 -8.48 -0.97 3.54
N THR A 281 -8.73 -1.17 4.82
CA THR A 281 -9.66 -2.17 5.34
C THR A 281 -10.51 -1.60 6.46
N ILE A 282 -11.70 -2.16 6.61
CA ILE A 282 -12.62 -1.90 7.72
C ILE A 282 -12.80 -3.17 8.53
N ASP A 283 -13.05 -3.02 9.79
CA ASP A 283 -13.55 -4.05 10.67
C ASP A 283 -15.05 -4.21 10.43
N LEU A 284 -15.49 -5.41 10.08
CA LEU A 284 -16.89 -5.66 9.69
C LEU A 284 -17.87 -5.65 10.87
N GLU A 285 -17.38 -5.88 12.10
CA GLU A 285 -18.21 -5.88 13.30
C GLU A 285 -18.48 -4.46 13.79
N THR A 286 -17.44 -3.63 13.77
CA THR A 286 -17.53 -2.25 14.30
C THR A 286 -17.80 -1.20 13.24
N GLY A 287 -17.61 -1.53 11.95
CA GLY A 287 -17.68 -0.57 10.84
C GLY A 287 -16.52 0.44 10.81
N ASN A 288 -15.59 0.38 11.79
CA ASN A 288 -14.44 1.26 11.84
C ASN A 288 -13.33 0.80 10.89
N TRP A 289 -12.48 1.74 10.47
CA TRP A 289 -11.28 1.35 9.74
C TRP A 289 -10.32 0.55 10.64
N SER A 290 -9.76 -0.53 10.11
CA SER A 290 -8.77 -1.37 10.77
C SER A 290 -7.35 -1.11 10.26
N ARG A 291 -7.22 -0.62 9.01
CA ARG A 291 -5.95 -0.21 8.41
C ARG A 291 -6.14 0.94 7.45
N LEU A 292 -5.22 1.90 7.48
CA LEU A 292 -5.10 2.98 6.51
C LEU A 292 -4.02 2.65 5.48
N ASN A 293 -4.05 3.37 4.35
CA ASN A 293 -3.00 3.29 3.34
C ASN A 293 -2.55 4.69 2.94
N ASN A 294 -1.27 4.82 2.61
CA ASN A 294 -0.63 6.08 2.25
C ASN A 294 -0.31 6.22 0.75
N ALA A 295 -0.95 5.40 -0.11
CA ALA A 295 -0.80 5.49 -1.56
C ALA A 295 -1.53 6.70 -2.17
N VAL A 296 -2.61 7.15 -1.54
CA VAL A 296 -3.33 8.39 -1.89
C VAL A 296 -3.51 9.23 -0.63
N MET A 297 -3.01 10.45 -0.65
CA MET A 297 -3.10 11.38 0.47
C MET A 297 -3.34 12.80 -0.05
N VAL A 298 -4.28 13.52 0.57
CA VAL A 298 -4.57 14.93 0.26
C VAL A 298 -4.42 15.73 1.53
N PHE A 299 -3.49 16.69 1.56
CA PHE A 299 -3.24 17.46 2.76
C PHE A 299 -2.85 18.92 2.45
N ASP A 300 -3.24 19.80 3.32
CA ASP A 300 -2.74 21.18 3.34
C ASP A 300 -1.26 21.21 3.73
N LYS A 301 -0.57 22.25 3.23
CA LYS A 301 0.82 22.50 3.60
C LYS A 301 0.93 22.73 5.12
N GLY A 302 1.93 22.08 5.74
CA GLY A 302 2.22 22.23 7.16
C GLY A 302 1.22 21.53 8.08
N HIS A 303 0.35 20.66 7.57
CA HIS A 303 -0.66 19.98 8.38
C HIS A 303 -0.01 19.18 9.53
N PRO A 304 -0.49 19.33 10.79
CA PRO A 304 0.14 18.72 11.97
C PRO A 304 0.25 17.19 11.91
N LEU A 305 -0.73 16.53 11.29
CA LEU A 305 -0.72 15.08 11.13
C LEU A 305 0.46 14.60 10.28
N LEU A 306 0.83 15.34 9.22
CA LEU A 306 2.01 15.03 8.39
C LEU A 306 3.29 15.11 9.20
N TYR A 307 3.42 16.11 10.08
CA TYR A 307 4.57 16.22 10.98
C TYR A 307 4.64 15.01 11.90
N LYS A 308 3.51 14.56 12.47
CA LYS A 308 3.45 13.37 13.32
C LYS A 308 3.79 12.09 12.55
N PHE A 309 3.44 11.98 11.28
CA PHE A 309 3.87 10.87 10.44
C PHE A 309 5.39 10.87 10.22
N ILE A 310 5.98 12.04 9.94
CA ILE A 310 7.44 12.19 9.75
C ILE A 310 8.19 11.89 11.05
N GLU A 311 7.68 12.35 12.19
CA GLU A 311 8.22 12.05 13.52
C GLU A 311 8.19 10.55 13.82
N GLU A 312 7.04 9.90 13.63
CA GLU A 312 6.88 8.45 13.79
C GLU A 312 7.84 7.67 12.91
N PHE A 313 8.00 8.09 11.63
CA PHE A 313 8.95 7.45 10.73
C PHE A 313 10.37 7.49 11.28
N ALA A 314 10.83 8.65 11.72
CA ALA A 314 12.19 8.82 12.21
C ALA A 314 12.47 8.09 13.54
N LEU A 315 11.46 8.00 14.41
CA LEU A 315 11.58 7.40 15.73
C LEU A 315 11.41 5.88 15.73
N THR A 316 10.60 5.34 14.82
CA THR A 316 10.23 3.91 14.83
C THR A 316 10.65 3.18 13.55
N PHE A 317 11.57 3.75 12.76
CA PHE A 317 12.03 3.15 11.51
C PHE A 317 12.49 1.70 11.71
N ASP A 318 11.89 0.80 10.96
CA ASP A 318 12.29 -0.60 10.89
C ASP A 318 12.32 -1.03 9.41
N GLY A 319 13.53 -1.13 8.86
CA GLY A 319 13.74 -1.52 7.47
C GLY A 319 13.54 -3.00 7.19
N ASN A 320 13.29 -3.84 8.21
CA ASN A 320 13.09 -5.28 8.05
C ASN A 320 11.61 -5.66 7.90
N LYS A 321 10.68 -4.75 8.27
CA LYS A 321 9.25 -5.03 8.26
C LYS A 321 8.55 -4.35 7.08
N TRP A 322 7.97 -5.16 6.19
CA TRP A 322 7.16 -4.65 5.10
C TRP A 322 5.96 -3.84 5.61
N GLY A 323 5.74 -2.68 4.98
CA GLY A 323 4.60 -1.80 5.31
C GLY A 323 4.73 -1.04 6.63
N HIS A 324 5.70 -1.37 7.48
CA HIS A 324 5.90 -0.78 8.81
C HIS A 324 6.07 0.75 8.75
N ASN A 325 6.88 1.22 7.80
CA ASN A 325 7.21 2.63 7.58
C ASN A 325 6.23 3.34 6.63
N GLY A 326 5.13 2.71 6.26
CA GLY A 326 4.09 3.22 5.36
C GLY A 326 2.68 3.00 5.93
N PRO A 327 1.88 2.08 5.39
CA PRO A 327 0.48 1.86 5.82
C PRO A 327 0.31 1.63 7.32
N TYR A 328 1.19 0.84 7.94
CA TYR A 328 1.12 0.61 9.39
C TYR A 328 1.51 1.86 10.21
N LEU A 329 2.46 2.67 9.71
CA LEU A 329 2.86 3.92 10.35
C LEU A 329 1.67 4.89 10.41
N VAL A 330 1.05 5.17 9.28
CA VAL A 330 -0.07 6.11 9.23
C VAL A 330 -1.25 5.63 10.07
N SER A 331 -1.52 4.31 10.10
CA SER A 331 -2.53 3.70 10.94
C SER A 331 -2.24 3.92 12.43
N ARG A 332 -1.01 3.65 12.89
CA ARG A 332 -0.62 3.83 14.30
C ARG A 332 -0.76 5.27 14.75
N VAL A 333 -0.31 6.23 13.93
CA VAL A 333 -0.37 7.66 14.27
C VAL A 333 -1.82 8.13 14.32
N VAL A 334 -2.63 7.82 13.29
CA VAL A 334 -4.04 8.21 13.26
C VAL A 334 -4.80 7.65 14.45
N SER A 335 -4.58 6.39 14.82
CA SER A 335 -5.21 5.80 16.01
C SER A 335 -4.90 6.58 17.29
N ARG A 336 -3.69 7.15 17.41
CA ARG A 336 -3.29 7.92 18.60
C ARG A 336 -3.81 9.35 18.63
N VAL A 337 -4.07 9.96 17.47
CA VAL A 337 -4.47 11.37 17.39
C VAL A 337 -5.93 11.59 17.03
N LYS A 338 -6.67 10.53 16.66
CA LYS A 338 -8.11 10.62 16.33
C LYS A 338 -8.89 11.28 17.48
N GLY A 339 -9.69 12.29 17.14
CA GLY A 339 -10.48 13.03 18.12
C GLY A 339 -9.69 14.03 18.98
N ARG A 340 -8.38 14.20 18.76
CA ARG A 340 -7.60 15.23 19.46
C ARG A 340 -7.70 16.57 18.73
N PRO A 341 -7.84 17.69 19.47
CA PRO A 341 -7.88 19.01 18.84
C PRO A 341 -6.59 19.30 18.06
N GLY A 342 -6.71 20.07 16.98
CA GLY A 342 -5.59 20.46 16.12
C GLY A 342 -5.21 19.42 15.04
N PHE A 343 -5.95 18.32 14.93
CA PHE A 343 -5.77 17.31 13.88
C PHE A 343 -7.08 17.16 13.09
N ASP A 344 -7.34 18.13 12.19
CA ASP A 344 -8.58 18.14 11.39
C ASP A 344 -8.36 17.39 10.07
N PHE A 345 -8.77 16.13 10.02
CA PHE A 345 -8.67 15.27 8.84
C PHE A 345 -9.81 14.25 8.80
N ASP A 346 -10.10 13.75 7.60
CA ASP A 346 -11.08 12.70 7.38
C ASP A 346 -10.42 11.39 6.94
N VAL A 347 -10.99 10.28 7.40
CA VAL A 347 -10.66 8.94 6.91
C VAL A 347 -11.77 8.47 5.99
N LEU A 348 -11.47 8.39 4.70
CA LEU A 348 -12.41 7.91 3.69
C LEU A 348 -12.53 6.39 3.72
N SER A 349 -13.71 5.86 3.35
CA SER A 349 -13.93 4.42 3.26
C SER A 349 -13.01 3.76 2.23
N PRO A 350 -12.77 2.44 2.30
CA PRO A 350 -11.95 1.74 1.31
C PRO A 350 -12.42 1.95 -0.12
N MET A 351 -13.74 2.08 -0.32
CA MET A 351 -14.31 2.30 -1.65
C MET A 351 -13.80 3.58 -2.32
N ALA A 352 -13.33 4.57 -1.54
CA ALA A 352 -12.83 5.82 -2.09
C ALA A 352 -11.57 5.64 -2.97
N PHE A 353 -10.58 4.86 -2.50
CA PHE A 353 -9.27 4.71 -3.17
C PHE A 353 -8.83 3.25 -3.34
N TYR A 354 -9.35 2.33 -2.53
CA TYR A 354 -8.96 0.92 -2.44
C TYR A 354 -10.18 -0.01 -2.56
N PRO A 355 -11.00 0.11 -3.66
CA PRO A 355 -12.27 -0.63 -3.78
C PRO A 355 -12.10 -2.14 -3.84
N VAL A 356 -10.88 -2.62 -3.99
CA VAL A 356 -10.50 -4.04 -3.95
C VAL A 356 -9.23 -4.20 -3.16
N ASP A 357 -9.21 -5.18 -2.28
CA ASP A 357 -8.03 -5.54 -1.48
C ASP A 357 -6.95 -6.19 -2.35
N TRP A 358 -5.69 -6.07 -1.90
CA TRP A 358 -4.53 -6.61 -2.60
C TRP A 358 -4.60 -8.11 -2.88
N SER A 359 -5.29 -8.89 -2.05
CA SER A 359 -5.43 -10.34 -2.22
C SER A 359 -6.41 -10.72 -3.35
N ARG A 360 -7.31 -9.81 -3.72
CA ARG A 360 -8.35 -10.02 -4.74
C ARG A 360 -8.15 -9.18 -6.00
N ILE A 361 -7.09 -8.39 -6.08
CA ILE A 361 -6.84 -7.48 -7.19
C ILE A 361 -6.74 -8.18 -8.54
N SER A 362 -6.23 -9.42 -8.57
CA SER A 362 -6.08 -10.21 -9.80
C SER A 362 -7.41 -10.38 -10.55
N GLY A 363 -8.52 -10.51 -9.82
CA GLY A 363 -9.84 -10.65 -10.44
C GLY A 363 -10.29 -9.45 -11.28
N LEU A 364 -9.71 -8.26 -11.06
CA LEU A 364 -10.02 -7.07 -11.86
C LEU A 364 -9.26 -7.04 -13.20
N PHE A 365 -8.22 -7.84 -13.35
CA PHE A 365 -7.42 -7.95 -14.58
C PHE A 365 -7.94 -9.02 -15.54
N LEU A 366 -8.83 -9.92 -15.07
CA LEU A 366 -9.39 -11.00 -15.86
C LEU A 366 -10.60 -10.53 -16.68
N GLY A 367 -10.66 -10.94 -17.94
CA GLY A 367 -11.81 -10.77 -18.81
C GLY A 367 -12.96 -11.76 -18.48
N PRO A 368 -14.15 -11.59 -19.10
CA PRO A 368 -15.31 -12.43 -18.85
C PRO A 368 -15.05 -13.88 -19.30
N ARG A 369 -15.40 -14.85 -18.45
CA ARG A 369 -15.30 -16.29 -18.75
C ARG A 369 -16.62 -16.90 -19.18
N ASN A 370 -17.73 -16.32 -18.76
CA ASN A 370 -19.11 -16.71 -19.08
C ASN A 370 -20.05 -15.52 -18.78
N GLU A 371 -21.32 -15.67 -19.08
CA GLU A 371 -22.34 -14.62 -18.88
C GLU A 371 -22.48 -14.19 -17.41
N THR A 372 -22.42 -15.11 -16.48
CA THR A 372 -22.51 -14.81 -15.04
C THR A 372 -21.32 -13.94 -14.60
N HIS A 373 -20.11 -14.32 -15.05
CA HIS A 373 -18.90 -13.54 -14.77
C HIS A 373 -18.96 -12.15 -15.44
N LEU A 374 -19.46 -12.07 -16.67
CA LEU A 374 -19.67 -10.79 -17.37
C LEU A 374 -20.62 -9.88 -16.59
N LYS A 375 -21.75 -10.40 -16.11
CA LYS A 375 -22.70 -9.64 -15.29
C LYS A 375 -22.05 -9.14 -13.98
N TRP A 376 -21.25 -9.98 -13.33
CA TRP A 376 -20.51 -9.62 -12.12
C TRP A 376 -19.47 -8.51 -12.41
N LEU A 377 -18.64 -8.66 -13.48
CA LEU A 377 -17.66 -7.65 -13.90
C LEU A 377 -18.33 -6.30 -14.19
N SER A 378 -19.45 -6.32 -14.93
CA SER A 378 -20.20 -5.11 -15.25
C SER A 378 -20.77 -4.42 -14.02
N GLY A 379 -21.37 -5.18 -13.11
CA GLY A 379 -21.89 -4.65 -11.84
C GLY A 379 -20.78 -4.06 -10.96
N LYS A 380 -19.63 -4.75 -10.84
CA LYS A 380 -18.48 -4.29 -10.06
C LYS A 380 -17.84 -3.04 -10.69
N LEU A 381 -17.70 -2.99 -12.01
CA LEU A 381 -17.19 -1.84 -12.75
C LEU A 381 -18.06 -0.60 -12.52
N ASN A 382 -19.38 -0.74 -12.65
CA ASN A 382 -20.33 0.36 -12.44
C ASN A 382 -20.28 0.85 -10.97
N HIS A 383 -20.13 -0.05 -10.01
CA HIS A 383 -20.00 0.31 -8.61
C HIS A 383 -18.70 1.09 -8.35
N ILE A 384 -17.56 0.63 -8.89
CA ILE A 384 -16.29 1.35 -8.80
C ILE A 384 -16.40 2.73 -9.45
N ARG A 385 -16.90 2.83 -10.67
CA ARG A 385 -17.09 4.12 -11.38
C ARG A 385 -17.96 5.09 -10.59
N SER A 386 -19.02 4.60 -9.95
CA SER A 386 -19.95 5.47 -9.20
C SER A 386 -19.40 5.92 -7.85
N GLN A 387 -18.68 5.07 -7.12
CA GLN A 387 -18.32 5.32 -5.73
C GLN A 387 -16.84 5.72 -5.53
N SER A 388 -15.93 5.30 -6.41
CA SER A 388 -14.51 5.50 -6.18
C SER A 388 -13.97 6.79 -6.81
N TYR A 389 -13.02 7.41 -6.14
CA TYR A 389 -12.17 8.48 -6.69
C TYR A 389 -10.95 7.90 -7.39
N ALA A 390 -10.47 6.76 -6.91
CA ALA A 390 -9.29 6.10 -7.45
C ALA A 390 -9.35 4.58 -7.26
N VAL A 391 -8.52 3.87 -8.01
CA VAL A 391 -8.28 2.44 -7.86
C VAL A 391 -6.78 2.20 -7.75
N HIS A 392 -6.34 1.63 -6.63
CA HIS A 392 -4.97 1.20 -6.43
C HIS A 392 -4.74 -0.18 -7.06
N LEU A 393 -3.73 -0.31 -7.92
CA LEU A 393 -3.49 -1.53 -8.68
C LEU A 393 -2.69 -2.59 -7.92
N TRP A 394 -2.11 -2.24 -6.76
CA TRP A 394 -1.31 -3.16 -5.94
C TRP A 394 -0.18 -3.83 -6.75
N ASN A 395 0.68 -3.05 -7.38
CA ASN A 395 1.71 -3.52 -8.31
C ASN A 395 2.58 -4.67 -7.79
N ARG A 396 2.78 -4.77 -6.47
CA ARG A 396 3.50 -5.91 -5.89
C ARG A 396 2.84 -7.25 -6.22
N GLN A 397 1.50 -7.29 -6.27
CA GLN A 397 0.68 -8.46 -6.56
C GLN A 397 0.32 -8.56 -8.04
N SER A 398 0.04 -7.41 -8.67
CA SER A 398 -0.58 -7.39 -10.00
C SER A 398 0.37 -7.12 -11.17
N ARG A 399 1.63 -6.68 -10.92
CA ARG A 399 2.51 -6.20 -11.99
C ARG A 399 2.77 -7.22 -13.11
N LYS A 400 2.70 -8.52 -12.79
CA LYS A 400 2.92 -9.61 -13.75
C LYS A 400 1.62 -10.13 -14.37
N ILE A 401 0.47 -9.57 -14.02
CA ILE A 401 -0.83 -10.00 -14.53
C ILE A 401 -1.14 -9.18 -15.77
N ASP A 402 -1.46 -9.87 -16.86
CA ASP A 402 -1.88 -9.25 -18.11
C ASP A 402 -3.28 -8.64 -17.94
N ILE A 403 -3.53 -7.56 -18.67
CA ILE A 403 -4.83 -6.90 -18.70
C ILE A 403 -5.64 -7.56 -19.81
N GLU A 404 -6.54 -8.47 -19.45
CA GLU A 404 -7.36 -9.17 -20.41
C GLU A 404 -8.46 -8.25 -21.00
N GLN A 405 -8.87 -8.55 -22.23
CA GLN A 405 -9.95 -7.83 -22.89
C GLN A 405 -11.26 -7.97 -22.10
N GLY A 406 -11.99 -6.87 -21.92
CA GLY A 406 -13.23 -6.84 -21.14
C GLY A 406 -13.04 -6.92 -19.62
N SER A 407 -11.79 -6.87 -19.12
CA SER A 407 -11.49 -6.76 -17.70
C SER A 407 -11.86 -5.40 -17.13
N ILE A 408 -12.10 -5.32 -15.83
CA ILE A 408 -12.40 -4.05 -15.15
C ILE A 408 -11.25 -3.06 -15.32
N ILE A 409 -10.00 -3.50 -15.14
CA ILE A 409 -8.82 -2.64 -15.29
C ILE A 409 -8.69 -2.15 -16.74
N GLY A 410 -8.95 -3.01 -17.74
CA GLY A 410 -8.96 -2.62 -19.15
C GLY A 410 -9.97 -1.51 -19.44
N HIS A 411 -11.18 -1.63 -18.90
CA HIS A 411 -12.20 -0.57 -19.03
C HIS A 411 -11.79 0.73 -18.34
N LEU A 412 -11.25 0.67 -17.10
CA LEU A 412 -10.83 1.86 -16.36
C LEU A 412 -9.67 2.60 -17.04
N ILE A 413 -8.72 1.85 -17.63
CA ILE A 413 -7.63 2.44 -18.42
C ILE A 413 -8.21 3.11 -19.67
N SER A 414 -9.13 2.45 -20.38
CA SER A 414 -9.78 3.04 -21.58
C SER A 414 -10.54 4.31 -21.24
N ASP A 415 -11.29 4.34 -20.14
CA ASP A 415 -12.02 5.54 -19.67
C ASP A 415 -11.09 6.70 -19.33
N SER A 416 -9.89 6.39 -18.84
CA SER A 416 -8.91 7.35 -18.35
C SER A 416 -7.89 7.77 -19.42
N CYS A 417 -7.96 7.18 -20.59
CA CYS A 417 -6.98 7.37 -21.65
C CYS A 417 -7.05 8.79 -22.25
N VAL A 418 -5.88 9.41 -22.38
CA VAL A 418 -5.67 10.70 -23.03
C VAL A 418 -5.16 10.54 -24.46
N PHE A 419 -4.49 9.41 -24.75
CA PHE A 419 -3.81 9.14 -26.03
C PHE A 419 -4.49 8.07 -26.89
N CYS A 420 -5.66 7.55 -26.51
CA CYS A 420 -6.32 6.43 -27.19
C CYS A 420 -6.62 6.67 -28.66
N ASN A 421 -6.86 7.92 -29.08
CA ASN A 421 -7.11 8.23 -30.49
C ASN A 421 -5.85 8.14 -31.36
N SER A 422 -4.65 8.09 -30.74
CA SER A 422 -3.38 7.93 -31.44
C SER A 422 -2.83 6.49 -31.40
N SER A 423 -3.43 5.61 -30.58
CA SER A 423 -2.93 4.27 -30.29
C SER A 423 -3.90 3.13 -30.65
N ALA A 424 -5.02 3.41 -31.30
CA ALA A 424 -5.97 2.37 -31.74
C ALA A 424 -5.37 1.31 -32.69
N SER A 425 -4.09 1.44 -33.07
CA SER A 425 -3.37 0.51 -33.95
C SER A 425 -2.38 -0.42 -33.23
N LYS A 426 -2.22 -0.36 -31.89
CA LYS A 426 -1.20 -1.17 -31.18
C LYS A 426 -1.75 -2.24 -30.22
N LEU A 427 -3.07 -2.38 -30.12
CA LEU A 427 -3.71 -3.49 -29.42
C LEU A 427 -4.36 -4.45 -30.46
N SER A 428 -3.65 -4.76 -31.55
CA SER A 428 -3.99 -5.89 -32.42
C SER A 428 -3.43 -7.17 -31.82
N PRO A 429 -4.18 -8.29 -31.85
CA PRO A 429 -3.79 -9.53 -31.21
C PRO A 429 -2.66 -10.19 -31.99
N VAL A 430 -1.66 -10.68 -31.28
CA VAL A 430 -0.84 -11.82 -31.68
C VAL A 430 -1.18 -12.98 -30.77
#